data_93bd5fbbababc70a18d431bc47cff4fe
#
_entry.id   93bd5fbbababc70a18d431bc47cff4fe
#
_cell.length_a   1.000
_cell.length_b   1.000
_cell.length_c   1.000
_cell.angle_alpha   90.00
_cell.angle_beta   90.00
_cell.angle_gamma   90.00
#
_symmetry.space_group_name_H-M   'P 1'
#
loop_
_entity.id
_entity.type
_entity.pdbx_description
1 polymer ?
#
loop_
_entity_poly.entity_id
_entity_poly.type
_entity_poly.pdbx_seq_one_letter_code
_entity_poly.pdbx_strand_id
1 'polypeptide(L)'
;DAQQNDYMILRHPVAGAPRLLAKTVKAHVINAGDGMNEHPTQALLDFLTMQERFGSIKGLIVAIMGDISHSRVAKSNLYGLKKLGAEVRLFAPSTLMPSGLDRMGAKICRTREEAVEGADVVMGLRIQLERQHAGAFPSLGEYAKYYGVNETVSTPKRTPLSCTPRPSIAAWS
;
A
#
# COMPACT_ATOMS: atom_id res chain seq x y z
N ASP A 1 -18.49 -21.37 16.75
CA ASP A 1 -19.57 -20.48 17.27
C ASP A 1 -19.93 -20.70 18.76
N ALA A 2 -19.08 -21.38 19.54
CA ALA A 2 -19.34 -21.60 20.97
C ALA A 2 -19.44 -20.28 21.78
N GLN A 3 -18.81 -19.22 21.34
CA GLN A 3 -18.80 -17.91 22.01
C GLN A 3 -19.93 -16.97 21.57
N GLN A 4 -20.73 -17.33 20.56
CA GLN A 4 -21.85 -16.53 20.02
C GLN A 4 -21.47 -15.07 19.71
N ASN A 5 -20.26 -14.84 19.18
CA ASN A 5 -19.80 -13.51 18.82
C ASN A 5 -20.50 -13.04 17.53
N ASP A 6 -20.92 -11.77 17.49
CA ASP A 6 -21.47 -11.15 16.28
C ASP A 6 -20.37 -10.80 15.26
N TYR A 7 -19.18 -10.43 15.75
CA TYR A 7 -18.04 -10.01 14.93
C TYR A 7 -16.76 -10.73 15.34
N MET A 8 -15.97 -11.10 14.36
CA MET A 8 -14.64 -11.69 14.53
C MET A 8 -13.62 -10.91 13.70
N ILE A 9 -12.57 -10.43 14.36
CA ILE A 9 -11.45 -9.75 13.69
C ILE A 9 -10.32 -10.76 13.53
N LEU A 10 -9.92 -11.04 12.29
CA LEU A 10 -8.86 -11.99 12.00
C LEU A 10 -7.69 -11.32 11.27
N ARG A 11 -6.48 -11.50 11.82
CA ARG A 11 -5.21 -11.25 11.14
C ARG A 11 -4.46 -12.58 11.03
N HIS A 12 -4.08 -12.96 9.81
CA HIS A 12 -3.48 -14.27 9.55
C HIS A 12 -2.32 -14.16 8.54
N PRO A 13 -1.24 -14.98 8.66
CA PRO A 13 -0.13 -14.96 7.70
C PRO A 13 -0.49 -15.58 6.35
N VAL A 14 -1.50 -16.44 6.29
CA VAL A 14 -1.92 -17.10 5.06
C VAL A 14 -3.00 -16.30 4.36
N ALA A 15 -2.79 -16.03 3.06
CA ALA A 15 -3.75 -15.36 2.20
C ALA A 15 -5.07 -16.16 2.09
N GLY A 16 -6.20 -15.45 2.17
CA GLY A 16 -7.53 -16.06 2.07
C GLY A 16 -8.09 -16.65 3.36
N ALA A 17 -7.34 -16.72 4.47
CA ALA A 17 -7.82 -17.27 5.74
C ALA A 17 -9.07 -16.55 6.27
N PRO A 18 -9.19 -15.20 6.27
CA PRO A 18 -10.41 -14.52 6.68
C PRO A 18 -11.62 -14.88 5.81
N ARG A 19 -11.42 -15.05 4.50
CA ARG A 19 -12.47 -15.46 3.57
C ARG A 19 -12.94 -16.89 3.83
N LEU A 20 -12.01 -17.78 4.15
CA LEU A 20 -12.36 -19.15 4.51
C LEU A 20 -13.17 -19.18 5.83
N LEU A 21 -12.69 -18.45 6.85
CA LEU A 21 -13.40 -18.33 8.12
C LEU A 21 -14.82 -17.80 7.94
N ALA A 22 -15.00 -16.73 7.14
CA ALA A 22 -16.30 -16.14 6.87
C ALA A 22 -17.31 -17.09 6.20
N LYS A 23 -16.83 -18.18 5.58
CA LYS A 23 -17.71 -19.23 5.01
C LYS A 23 -18.09 -20.29 6.02
N THR A 24 -17.40 -20.37 7.14
CA THR A 24 -17.55 -21.45 8.13
C THR A 24 -18.25 -21.01 9.41
N VAL A 25 -18.24 -19.71 9.70
CA VAL A 25 -18.86 -19.15 10.92
C VAL A 25 -20.07 -18.29 10.57
N LYS A 26 -20.98 -18.11 11.54
CA LYS A 26 -22.13 -17.20 11.41
C LYS A 26 -21.75 -15.76 11.68
N ALA A 27 -20.70 -15.52 12.47
CA ALA A 27 -20.21 -14.19 12.81
C ALA A 27 -19.71 -13.43 11.57
N HIS A 28 -19.82 -12.12 11.59
CA HIS A 28 -19.22 -11.26 10.57
C HIS A 28 -17.70 -11.21 10.75
N VAL A 29 -16.95 -11.56 9.71
CA VAL A 29 -15.48 -11.59 9.77
C VAL A 29 -14.87 -10.32 9.17
N ILE A 30 -14.07 -9.63 9.97
CA ILE A 30 -13.30 -8.45 9.58
C ILE A 30 -11.86 -8.89 9.29
N ASN A 31 -11.41 -8.68 8.05
CA ASN A 31 -10.03 -8.96 7.66
C ASN A 31 -9.09 -7.83 8.14
N ALA A 32 -8.28 -8.10 9.16
CA ALA A 32 -7.25 -7.20 9.68
C ALA A 32 -5.85 -7.46 9.06
N GLY A 33 -5.82 -8.11 7.91
CA GLY A 33 -4.64 -8.39 7.11
C GLY A 33 -4.33 -9.88 6.98
N ASP A 34 -4.29 -10.37 5.75
CA ASP A 34 -4.05 -11.76 5.40
C ASP A 34 -2.82 -11.94 4.49
N GLY A 35 -1.71 -12.29 5.10
CA GLY A 35 -0.46 -12.56 4.39
C GLY A 35 0.00 -11.38 3.53
N MET A 36 0.25 -11.64 2.25
CA MET A 36 0.58 -10.64 1.22
C MET A 36 -0.64 -10.25 0.36
N ASN A 37 -1.85 -10.69 0.73
CA ASN A 37 -3.04 -10.51 -0.08
C ASN A 37 -3.69 -9.15 0.16
N GLU A 38 -4.38 -8.95 1.29
CA GLU A 38 -5.15 -7.72 1.54
C GLU A 38 -5.02 -7.22 2.98
N HIS A 39 -5.25 -5.91 3.16
CA HIS A 39 -5.42 -5.24 4.44
C HIS A 39 -6.51 -4.16 4.33
N PRO A 40 -7.78 -4.56 4.21
CA PRO A 40 -8.87 -3.62 3.90
C PRO A 40 -9.02 -2.52 4.93
N THR A 41 -8.87 -2.86 6.23
CA THR A 41 -9.01 -1.87 7.31
C THR A 41 -7.93 -0.78 7.27
N GLN A 42 -6.70 -1.12 6.82
CA GLN A 42 -5.65 -0.11 6.61
C GLN A 42 -5.99 0.79 5.42
N ALA A 43 -6.45 0.20 4.32
CA ALA A 43 -6.84 0.99 3.15
C ALA A 43 -8.00 1.96 3.47
N LEU A 44 -8.98 1.52 4.25
CA LEU A 44 -10.07 2.40 4.71
C LEU A 44 -9.56 3.55 5.59
N LEU A 45 -8.55 3.31 6.44
CA LEU A 45 -7.91 4.35 7.24
C LEU A 45 -7.16 5.35 6.34
N ASP A 46 -6.44 4.87 5.34
CA ASP A 46 -5.75 5.71 4.37
C ASP A 46 -6.76 6.57 3.58
N PHE A 47 -7.89 5.98 3.16
CA PHE A 47 -8.95 6.73 2.46
C PHE A 47 -9.61 7.77 3.34
N LEU A 48 -9.87 7.46 4.62
CA LEU A 48 -10.42 8.43 5.57
C LEU A 48 -9.48 9.62 5.71
N THR A 49 -8.18 9.36 5.88
CA THR A 49 -7.16 10.42 5.98
C THR A 49 -7.12 11.30 4.73
N MET A 50 -7.20 10.68 3.54
CA MET A 50 -7.27 11.44 2.27
C MET A 50 -8.57 12.25 2.18
N GLN A 51 -9.70 11.65 2.57
CA GLN A 51 -11.00 12.32 2.56
C GLN A 51 -11.04 13.52 3.50
N GLU A 52 -10.51 13.40 4.72
CA GLU A 52 -10.43 14.50 5.69
C GLU A 52 -9.51 15.63 5.20
N ARG A 53 -8.40 15.29 4.53
CA ARG A 53 -7.42 16.26 4.05
C ARG A 53 -7.85 17.02 2.80
N PHE A 54 -8.48 16.32 1.84
CA PHE A 54 -8.76 16.83 0.50
C PHE A 54 -10.26 17.05 0.22
N GLY A 55 -11.14 16.59 1.11
CA GLY A 55 -12.61 16.67 0.94
C GLY A 55 -13.16 15.61 -0.02
N SER A 56 -12.38 15.17 -1.00
CA SER A 56 -12.76 14.13 -1.97
C SER A 56 -11.53 13.34 -2.42
N ILE A 57 -11.70 12.04 -2.62
CA ILE A 57 -10.65 11.16 -3.17
C ILE A 57 -10.71 11.16 -4.69
N LYS A 58 -11.87 11.42 -5.28
CA LYS A 58 -12.05 11.43 -6.73
C LYS A 58 -11.15 12.49 -7.39
N GLY A 59 -10.34 12.04 -8.33
CA GLY A 59 -9.42 12.89 -9.08
C GLY A 59 -8.07 13.13 -8.42
N LEU A 60 -7.83 12.63 -7.20
CA LEU A 60 -6.50 12.66 -6.60
C LEU A 60 -5.51 11.80 -7.38
N ILE A 61 -4.26 12.24 -7.39
CA ILE A 61 -3.11 11.48 -7.89
C ILE A 61 -2.37 10.92 -6.68
N VAL A 62 -2.36 9.60 -6.55
CA VAL A 62 -1.74 8.88 -5.43
C VAL A 62 -0.55 8.08 -5.92
N ALA A 63 0.67 8.45 -5.52
CA ALA A 63 1.89 7.72 -5.79
C ALA A 63 2.16 6.71 -4.68
N ILE A 64 2.25 5.41 -5.00
CA ILE A 64 2.61 4.34 -4.07
C ILE A 64 3.99 3.82 -4.47
N MET A 65 4.95 3.89 -3.55
CA MET A 65 6.35 3.63 -3.83
C MET A 65 6.94 2.65 -2.83
N GLY A 66 7.82 1.77 -3.30
CA GLY A 66 8.53 0.83 -2.44
C GLY A 66 8.28 -0.64 -2.77
N ASP A 67 8.19 -1.50 -1.76
CA ASP A 67 7.99 -2.95 -1.95
C ASP A 67 6.53 -3.28 -2.28
N ILE A 68 6.15 -3.09 -3.55
CA ILE A 68 4.78 -3.33 -4.03
C ILE A 68 4.45 -4.83 -3.98
N SER A 69 5.42 -5.70 -4.31
CA SER A 69 5.21 -7.14 -4.44
C SER A 69 4.74 -7.79 -3.14
N HIS A 70 5.35 -7.42 -2.03
CA HIS A 70 5.08 -8.03 -0.73
C HIS A 70 4.09 -7.21 0.11
N SER A 71 3.64 -6.04 -0.40
CA SER A 71 2.75 -5.16 0.34
C SER A 71 1.28 -5.44 0.07
N ARG A 72 0.61 -6.04 1.05
CA ARG A 72 -0.85 -6.16 1.06
C ARG A 72 -1.57 -4.80 1.12
N VAL A 73 -0.91 -3.78 1.71
CA VAL A 73 -1.44 -2.41 1.78
C VAL A 73 -1.50 -1.78 0.39
N ALA A 74 -0.45 -1.97 -0.44
CA ALA A 74 -0.45 -1.49 -1.82
C ALA A 74 -1.62 -2.06 -2.63
N LYS A 75 -1.87 -3.36 -2.51
CA LYS A 75 -2.97 -4.02 -3.24
C LYS A 75 -4.34 -3.49 -2.81
N SER A 76 -4.60 -3.43 -1.50
CA SER A 76 -5.88 -2.92 -0.99
C SER A 76 -6.11 -1.46 -1.35
N ASN A 77 -5.06 -0.62 -1.28
CA ASN A 77 -5.14 0.77 -1.70
C ASN A 77 -5.40 0.89 -3.21
N LEU A 78 -4.71 0.12 -4.06
CA LEU A 78 -4.95 0.12 -5.50
C LEU A 78 -6.42 -0.18 -5.83
N TYR A 79 -6.98 -1.24 -5.24
CA TYR A 79 -8.39 -1.59 -5.43
C TYR A 79 -9.34 -0.48 -5.02
N GLY A 80 -9.17 0.05 -3.82
CA GLY A 80 -10.08 1.03 -3.27
C GLY A 80 -9.97 2.39 -3.95
N LEU A 81 -8.75 2.90 -4.17
CA LEU A 81 -8.51 4.19 -4.83
C LEU A 81 -9.06 4.21 -6.25
N LYS A 82 -8.89 3.11 -7.00
CA LYS A 82 -9.49 3.00 -8.34
C LYS A 82 -11.00 3.06 -8.31
N LYS A 83 -11.65 2.39 -7.36
CA LYS A 83 -13.12 2.47 -7.19
C LYS A 83 -13.58 3.86 -6.77
N LEU A 84 -12.78 4.58 -6.01
CA LEU A 84 -13.06 5.94 -5.58
C LEU A 84 -12.70 7.01 -6.63
N GLY A 85 -12.16 6.59 -7.78
CA GLY A 85 -11.88 7.48 -8.91
C GLY A 85 -10.58 8.26 -8.80
N ALA A 86 -9.61 7.79 -8.02
CA ALA A 86 -8.25 8.33 -7.99
C ALA A 86 -7.37 7.74 -9.10
N GLU A 87 -6.37 8.48 -9.54
CA GLU A 87 -5.25 7.98 -10.32
C GLU A 87 -4.22 7.36 -9.39
N VAL A 88 -3.83 6.12 -9.66
CA VAL A 88 -2.79 5.44 -8.86
C VAL A 88 -1.54 5.26 -9.71
N ARG A 89 -0.43 5.78 -9.21
CA ARG A 89 0.90 5.63 -9.79
C ARG A 89 1.75 4.72 -8.92
N LEU A 90 2.45 3.78 -9.54
CA LEU A 90 3.30 2.83 -8.84
C LEU A 90 4.76 2.99 -9.29
N PHE A 91 5.67 3.00 -8.32
CA PHE A 91 7.10 3.01 -8.57
C PHE A 91 7.83 2.07 -7.62
N ALA A 92 8.61 1.15 -8.17
CA ALA A 92 9.42 0.18 -7.43
C ALA A 92 10.55 -0.36 -8.33
N PRO A 93 11.59 -1.00 -7.76
CA PRO A 93 12.48 -1.85 -8.53
C PRO A 93 11.68 -2.88 -9.33
N SER A 94 12.15 -3.24 -10.53
CA SER A 94 11.47 -4.24 -11.39
C SER A 94 11.25 -5.58 -10.70
N THR A 95 12.17 -5.97 -9.82
CA THR A 95 12.09 -7.17 -8.98
C THR A 95 10.98 -7.13 -7.92
N LEU A 96 10.54 -5.94 -7.54
CA LEU A 96 9.50 -5.70 -6.54
C LEU A 96 8.19 -5.18 -7.16
N MET A 97 8.09 -5.19 -8.50
CA MET A 97 6.90 -4.78 -9.25
C MET A 97 6.19 -6.01 -9.82
N PRO A 98 5.05 -6.43 -9.27
CA PRO A 98 4.27 -7.53 -9.83
C PRO A 98 3.77 -7.21 -11.24
N SER A 99 3.70 -8.22 -12.09
CA SER A 99 3.07 -8.09 -13.42
C SER A 99 1.54 -7.92 -13.31
N GLY A 100 0.95 -7.23 -14.27
CA GLY A 100 -0.51 -7.11 -14.40
C GLY A 100 -1.17 -6.00 -13.57
N LEU A 101 -0.42 -5.18 -12.83
CA LEU A 101 -0.97 -4.04 -12.08
C LEU A 101 -1.50 -2.94 -13.00
N ASP A 102 -0.96 -2.82 -14.20
CA ASP A 102 -1.46 -1.98 -15.29
C ASP A 102 -2.89 -2.35 -15.68
N ARG A 103 -3.19 -3.65 -15.78
CA ARG A 103 -4.54 -4.16 -16.05
C ARG A 103 -5.53 -3.84 -14.92
N MET A 104 -5.03 -3.66 -13.71
CA MET A 104 -5.83 -3.18 -12.58
C MET A 104 -6.02 -1.67 -12.61
N GLY A 105 -5.46 -0.98 -13.61
CA GLY A 105 -5.62 0.44 -13.84
C GLY A 105 -4.60 1.31 -13.09
N ALA A 106 -3.48 0.75 -12.64
CA ALA A 106 -2.36 1.53 -12.13
C ALA A 106 -1.49 2.03 -13.28
N LYS A 107 -0.94 3.23 -13.14
CA LYS A 107 0.13 3.73 -14.00
C LYS A 107 1.48 3.28 -13.42
N ILE A 108 2.21 2.45 -14.14
CA ILE A 108 3.56 2.05 -13.75
C ILE A 108 4.54 3.12 -14.20
N CYS A 109 5.22 3.76 -13.26
CA CYS A 109 6.21 4.80 -13.53
C CYS A 109 7.62 4.21 -13.65
N ARG A 110 8.44 4.76 -14.55
CA ARG A 110 9.80 4.30 -14.79
C ARG A 110 10.81 4.99 -13.88
N THR A 111 10.49 6.20 -13.43
CA THR A 111 11.33 6.99 -12.54
C THR A 111 10.53 7.42 -11.32
N ARG A 112 11.27 7.72 -10.26
CA ARG A 112 10.71 8.26 -9.03
C ARG A 112 10.02 9.60 -9.28
N GLU A 113 10.67 10.45 -10.05
CA GLU A 113 10.21 11.78 -10.41
C GLU A 113 8.87 11.69 -11.16
N GLU A 114 8.75 10.79 -12.13
CA GLU A 114 7.48 10.55 -12.85
C GLU A 114 6.35 10.14 -11.90
N ALA A 115 6.65 9.34 -10.87
CA ALA A 115 5.64 8.90 -9.92
C ALA A 115 5.11 10.05 -9.05
N VAL A 116 6.00 10.95 -8.61
CA VAL A 116 5.65 12.01 -7.66
C VAL A 116 5.27 13.34 -8.32
N GLU A 117 5.57 13.53 -9.59
CA GLU A 117 5.25 14.76 -10.30
C GLU A 117 3.74 15.04 -10.26
N GLY A 118 3.37 16.15 -9.58
CA GLY A 118 1.98 16.54 -9.40
C GLY A 118 1.13 15.59 -8.57
N ALA A 119 1.72 14.65 -7.83
CA ALA A 119 0.99 13.78 -6.92
C ALA A 119 0.45 14.57 -5.72
N ASP A 120 -0.80 14.30 -5.35
CA ASP A 120 -1.44 14.88 -4.16
C ASP A 120 -1.06 14.10 -2.90
N VAL A 121 -0.83 12.78 -3.04
CA VAL A 121 -0.47 11.88 -1.96
C VAL A 121 0.70 11.00 -2.37
N VAL A 122 1.69 10.86 -1.47
CA VAL A 122 2.81 9.93 -1.64
C VAL A 122 2.77 8.92 -0.50
N MET A 123 2.64 7.64 -0.85
CA MET A 123 2.63 6.51 0.07
C MET A 123 3.95 5.74 -0.04
N GLY A 124 4.80 5.86 0.98
CA GLY A 124 6.04 5.09 1.10
C GLY A 124 5.79 3.72 1.75
N LEU A 125 6.13 2.65 1.05
CA LEU A 125 6.06 1.29 1.58
C LEU A 125 7.42 0.89 2.13
N ARG A 126 7.45 0.33 3.33
CA ARG A 126 8.70 -0.24 3.86
C ARG A 126 9.10 -1.50 3.09
N ILE A 127 10.38 -1.75 3.00
CA ILE A 127 10.90 -3.02 2.51
C ILE A 127 10.56 -4.11 3.54
N GLN A 128 9.98 -5.21 3.07
CA GLN A 128 9.59 -6.33 3.92
C GLN A 128 10.67 -7.43 3.84
N LEU A 129 11.84 -7.19 4.44
CA LEU A 129 12.97 -8.12 4.42
C LEU A 129 12.59 -9.51 4.93
N GLU A 130 11.66 -9.58 5.86
CA GLU A 130 11.13 -10.83 6.44
C GLU A 130 10.35 -11.69 5.45
N ARG A 131 9.97 -11.13 4.29
CA ARG A 131 9.20 -11.81 3.24
C ARG A 131 9.94 -11.99 1.94
N GLN A 132 11.14 -11.45 1.85
CA GLN A 132 11.93 -11.50 0.63
C GLN A 132 12.86 -12.71 0.62
N HIS A 133 12.99 -13.32 -0.55
CA HIS A 133 14.11 -14.22 -0.83
C HIS A 133 15.36 -13.38 -1.14
N ALA A 134 16.53 -13.86 -0.77
CA ALA A 134 17.79 -13.16 -1.02
C ALA A 134 17.94 -12.78 -2.51
N GLY A 135 18.33 -11.52 -2.79
CA GLY A 135 18.64 -11.06 -4.15
C GLY A 135 17.60 -10.13 -4.81
N ALA A 136 16.57 -9.67 -4.10
CA ALA A 136 15.58 -8.75 -4.68
C ALA A 136 16.16 -7.37 -5.03
N PHE A 137 17.23 -6.94 -4.38
CA PHE A 137 18.00 -5.72 -4.68
C PHE A 137 19.43 -5.83 -4.12
N PRO A 138 20.42 -5.11 -4.68
CA PRO A 138 21.83 -5.29 -4.35
C PRO A 138 22.18 -4.91 -2.91
N SER A 139 21.65 -3.77 -2.41
CA SER A 139 21.87 -3.32 -1.03
C SER A 139 20.77 -2.35 -0.56
N LEU A 140 20.58 -2.22 0.76
CA LEU A 140 19.69 -1.23 1.35
C LEU A 140 20.10 0.21 1.03
N GLY A 141 21.41 0.47 0.98
CA GLY A 141 21.95 1.79 0.63
C GLY A 141 21.63 2.19 -0.81
N GLU A 142 21.76 1.26 -1.75
CA GLU A 142 21.40 1.48 -3.14
C GLU A 142 19.89 1.66 -3.29
N TYR A 143 19.10 0.84 -2.60
CA TYR A 143 17.65 1.01 -2.57
C TYR A 143 17.25 2.40 -2.05
N ALA A 144 17.79 2.84 -0.92
CA ALA A 144 17.50 4.17 -0.36
C ALA A 144 17.87 5.30 -1.32
N LYS A 145 18.98 5.18 -2.02
CA LYS A 145 19.46 6.18 -2.98
C LYS A 145 18.54 6.33 -4.19
N TYR A 146 18.07 5.23 -4.79
CA TYR A 146 17.33 5.25 -6.06
C TYR A 146 15.82 5.12 -5.89
N TYR A 147 15.35 4.49 -4.81
CA TYR A 147 13.93 4.17 -4.61
C TYR A 147 13.36 4.76 -3.32
N GLY A 148 14.20 5.29 -2.44
CA GLY A 148 13.77 5.95 -1.21
C GLY A 148 13.00 7.25 -1.48
N VAL A 149 12.01 7.53 -0.65
CA VAL A 149 11.32 8.82 -0.61
C VAL A 149 12.10 9.74 0.31
N ASN A 150 12.74 10.76 -0.24
CA ASN A 150 13.48 11.78 0.52
C ASN A 150 12.97 13.18 0.16
N GLU A 151 13.34 14.18 0.94
CA GLU A 151 12.85 15.56 0.80
C GLU A 151 13.12 16.18 -0.58
N THR A 152 14.20 15.75 -1.25
CA THR A 152 14.56 16.25 -2.59
C THR A 152 13.59 15.80 -3.69
N VAL A 153 12.71 14.85 -3.42
CA VAL A 153 11.74 14.29 -4.39
C VAL A 153 10.39 14.98 -4.30
N SER A 154 10.14 15.72 -3.25
CA SER A 154 8.87 16.42 -3.07
C SER A 154 8.89 17.79 -3.72
N THR A 155 8.53 17.87 -5.00
CA THR A 155 7.99 19.09 -5.58
C THR A 155 6.49 18.91 -5.84
N PRO A 156 5.65 18.96 -4.82
CA PRO A 156 4.21 18.93 -5.01
C PRO A 156 3.69 20.34 -5.24
N LYS A 157 2.61 20.45 -6.00
CA LYS A 157 1.82 21.68 -6.09
C LYS A 157 1.22 22.12 -4.73
N ARG A 158 1.19 21.24 -3.76
CA ARG A 158 0.76 21.41 -2.34
C ARG A 158 1.59 20.46 -1.50
N THR A 159 1.81 20.77 -0.22
CA THR A 159 2.48 19.87 0.72
C THR A 159 1.81 18.50 0.69
N PRO A 160 2.47 17.44 0.19
CA PRO A 160 1.85 16.14 0.04
C PRO A 160 1.58 15.54 1.41
N LEU A 161 0.51 14.75 1.49
CA LEU A 161 0.31 13.88 2.63
C LEU A 161 1.25 12.69 2.49
N SER A 162 2.21 12.55 3.41
CA SER A 162 3.03 11.34 3.50
C SER A 162 2.33 10.33 4.39
N CYS A 163 1.78 9.27 3.80
CA CYS A 163 1.20 8.14 4.53
C CYS A 163 2.25 7.03 4.62
N THR A 164 2.88 6.89 5.79
CA THR A 164 3.66 5.70 6.11
C THR A 164 2.86 4.83 7.07
N PRO A 165 2.59 3.55 6.75
CA PRO A 165 2.01 2.66 7.75
C PRO A 165 2.98 2.55 8.93
N ARG A 166 2.55 2.97 10.13
CA ARG A 166 3.34 2.77 11.36
C ARG A 166 3.57 1.28 11.65
N PRO A 167 4.65 0.91 12.36
CA PRO A 167 5.85 1.66 12.67
C PRO A 167 7.13 0.94 12.21
N SER A 168 8.00 1.64 11.61
CA SER A 168 9.42 1.44 11.98
C SER A 168 10.14 2.77 11.80
N ILE A 169 10.40 3.40 12.92
CA ILE A 169 11.42 4.41 13.12
C ILE A 169 12.74 3.80 12.64
N ALA A 170 13.10 3.98 11.39
CA ALA A 170 14.45 3.79 10.89
C ALA A 170 14.51 3.98 9.37
N ALA A 171 14.27 5.18 8.91
CA ALA A 171 14.71 5.60 7.57
C ALA A 171 14.72 7.13 7.43
N TRP A 172 14.95 7.85 8.53
CA TRP A 172 15.17 9.29 8.50
C TRP A 172 16.47 9.57 9.27
N SER A 173 17.61 9.24 8.69
CA SER A 173 18.93 9.75 9.07
C SER A 173 19.82 9.78 7.84
#